data_be0974fed26db04836fc739ca05a291a
#
_entry.id   be0974fed26db04836fc739ca05a291a
#
_cell.length_a   1.000
_cell.length_b   1.000
_cell.length_c   1.000
_cell.angle_alpha   90.00
_cell.angle_beta   90.00
_cell.angle_gamma   90.00
#
_symmetry.space_group_name_H-M   'P 1'
#
loop_
_entity.id
_entity.type
_entity.pdbx_description
1 polymer ?
#
loop_
_entity_poly.entity_id
_entity_poly.type
_entity_poly.pdbx_seq_one_letter_code
_entity_poly.pdbx_strand_id
1 'polypeptide(L)'
;MKITSIELLPASKYLFIKLYTDEGIYGTGEVGAWGYLDGCAGILKKMEGYLIGQDPFRIEHHWNYLYRSMYFRGSVIMSALSAIDIAFWDIKGKALGVPVYE
;
A
#
# COMPACT_ATOMS: atom_id res chain seq x y z
N MET A 1 11.29 0.31 12.44
CA MET A 1 10.41 1.12 11.58
C MET A 1 9.01 0.55 11.60
N LYS A 2 8.03 1.41 11.76
CA LYS A 2 6.61 1.00 11.80
C LYS A 2 5.78 1.93 10.93
N ILE A 3 4.76 1.38 10.28
CA ILE A 3 3.80 2.18 9.52
C ILE A 3 2.93 2.96 10.50
N THR A 4 2.77 4.27 10.26
CA THR A 4 1.98 5.15 11.14
C THR A 4 0.66 5.56 10.54
N SER A 5 0.58 5.72 9.21
CA SER A 5 -0.66 6.14 8.57
C SER A 5 -0.63 5.88 7.06
N ILE A 6 -1.81 5.91 6.45
CA ILE A 6 -2.00 5.89 5.00
C ILE A 6 -2.71 7.17 4.60
N GLU A 7 -2.21 7.82 3.55
CA GLU A 7 -2.89 8.96 2.95
C GLU A 7 -3.36 8.58 1.54
N LEU A 8 -4.62 8.88 1.23
CA LEU A 8 -5.19 8.65 -0.09
C LEU A 8 -5.22 9.96 -0.84
N LEU A 9 -4.67 9.97 -2.05
CA LEU A 9 -4.51 11.19 -2.86
C LEU A 9 -5.22 11.01 -4.20
N PRO A 10 -6.52 11.29 -4.28
CA PRO A 10 -7.23 11.23 -5.56
C PRO A 10 -6.80 12.38 -6.46
N ALA A 11 -6.53 12.08 -7.73
CA ALA A 11 -6.10 13.05 -8.71
C ALA A 11 -6.75 12.72 -10.06
N SER A 12 -7.86 13.39 -10.38
CA SER A 12 -8.65 13.12 -11.58
C SER A 12 -9.14 11.66 -11.56
N LYS A 13 -8.76 10.83 -12.54
CA LYS A 13 -9.10 9.41 -12.59
C LYS A 13 -8.04 8.49 -11.99
N TYR A 14 -7.09 9.07 -11.25
CA TYR A 14 -6.01 8.33 -10.60
C TYR A 14 -6.18 8.37 -9.09
N LEU A 15 -5.71 7.34 -8.41
CA LEU A 15 -5.65 7.29 -6.96
C LEU A 15 -4.24 6.88 -6.55
N PHE A 16 -3.56 7.76 -5.84
CA PHE A 16 -2.25 7.49 -5.28
C PHE A 16 -2.38 7.26 -3.78
N ILE A 17 -1.45 6.51 -3.22
CA ILE A 17 -1.38 6.33 -1.78
C ILE A 17 0.01 6.68 -1.29
N LYS A 18 0.10 7.14 -0.04
CA LYS A 18 1.35 7.30 0.68
C LYS A 18 1.25 6.53 1.99
N LEU A 19 2.23 5.66 2.22
CA LEU A 19 2.39 4.98 3.50
C LEU A 19 3.47 5.70 4.29
N TYR A 20 3.11 6.23 5.44
CA TYR A 20 4.05 6.96 6.30
C TYR A 20 4.60 6.03 7.36
N THR A 21 5.85 6.30 7.79
CA THR A 21 6.51 5.54 8.83
C THR A 21 6.93 6.46 9.98
N ASP A 22 7.28 5.86 11.10
CA ASP A 22 7.74 6.58 12.29
C ASP A 22 9.18 7.13 12.14
N GLU A 23 9.88 6.81 11.07
CA GLU A 23 11.25 7.29 10.81
C GLU A 23 11.31 8.37 9.73
N GLY A 24 10.18 8.96 9.36
CA GLY A 24 10.13 10.03 8.39
C GLY A 24 10.21 9.62 6.92
N ILE A 25 10.37 8.33 6.66
CA ILE A 25 10.36 7.78 5.29
C ILE A 25 8.93 7.44 4.92
N TYR A 26 8.55 7.71 3.69
CA TYR A 26 7.24 7.30 3.17
C TYR A 26 7.38 6.61 1.82
N GLY A 27 6.43 5.74 1.50
CA GLY A 27 6.36 5.07 0.22
C GLY A 27 5.11 5.45 -0.54
N THR A 28 5.21 5.50 -1.85
CA THR A 28 4.11 5.88 -2.74
C THR A 28 3.72 4.72 -3.63
N GLY A 29 2.42 4.52 -3.82
CA GLY A 29 1.88 3.55 -4.77
C GLY A 29 0.73 4.15 -5.54
N GLU A 30 0.35 3.54 -6.66
CA GLU A 30 -0.78 3.94 -7.48
C GLU A 30 -1.77 2.81 -7.63
N VAL A 31 -3.06 3.13 -7.49
CA VAL A 31 -4.14 2.17 -7.69
C VAL A 31 -4.56 2.18 -9.15
N GLY A 32 -4.57 1.02 -9.80
CA GLY A 32 -4.83 0.91 -11.23
C GLY A 32 -6.24 0.49 -11.64
N ALA A 33 -7.21 0.44 -10.74
CA ALA A 33 -8.57 -0.01 -11.06
C ALA A 33 -9.44 1.17 -11.52
N TRP A 34 -9.28 1.58 -12.74
CA TRP A 34 -10.02 2.70 -13.32
C TRP A 34 -11.52 2.46 -13.27
N GLY A 35 -12.27 3.50 -12.88
CA GLY A 35 -13.71 3.44 -12.72
C GLY A 35 -14.18 2.88 -11.38
N TYR A 36 -13.27 2.33 -10.57
CA TYR A 36 -13.59 1.71 -9.28
C TYR A 36 -12.72 2.25 -8.15
N LEU A 37 -12.24 3.50 -8.28
CA LEU A 37 -11.33 4.08 -7.29
C LEU A 37 -11.96 4.22 -5.91
N ASP A 38 -13.26 4.50 -5.83
CA ASP A 38 -13.96 4.58 -4.55
C ASP A 38 -13.97 3.23 -3.83
N GLY A 39 -14.16 2.14 -4.57
CA GLY A 39 -14.06 0.80 -4.03
C GLY A 39 -12.66 0.50 -3.50
N CYS A 40 -11.64 0.90 -4.24
CA CYS A 40 -10.26 0.73 -3.83
C CYS A 40 -9.96 1.55 -2.57
N ALA A 41 -10.46 2.79 -2.48
CA ALA A 41 -10.28 3.62 -1.30
C ALA A 41 -10.91 2.97 -0.07
N GLY A 42 -12.10 2.37 -0.20
CA GLY A 42 -12.75 1.64 0.88
C GLY A 42 -11.94 0.45 1.34
N ILE A 43 -11.40 -0.34 0.41
CA ILE A 43 -10.55 -1.49 0.74
C ILE A 43 -9.25 -1.03 1.41
N LEU A 44 -8.64 0.05 0.93
CA LEU A 44 -7.41 0.59 1.53
C LEU A 44 -7.64 1.03 2.96
N LYS A 45 -8.78 1.66 3.26
CA LYS A 45 -9.13 2.02 4.63
C LYS A 45 -9.28 0.80 5.53
N LYS A 46 -9.83 -0.27 5.00
CA LYS A 46 -9.96 -1.53 5.73
C LYS A 46 -8.58 -2.15 5.99
N MET A 47 -7.69 -2.09 5.02
CA MET A 47 -6.32 -2.59 5.16
C MET A 47 -5.50 -1.76 6.16
N GLU A 48 -5.82 -0.48 6.30
CA GLU A 48 -5.11 0.42 7.23
C GLU A 48 -5.13 -0.11 8.65
N GLY A 49 -6.23 -0.69 9.09
CA GLY A 49 -6.35 -1.25 10.42
C GLY A 49 -5.31 -2.35 10.71
N TYR A 50 -4.95 -3.12 9.71
CA TYR A 50 -3.89 -4.12 9.84
C TYR A 50 -2.50 -3.48 9.74
N LEU A 51 -2.33 -2.51 8.82
CA LEU A 51 -1.00 -1.99 8.46
C LEU A 51 -0.38 -1.11 9.52
N ILE A 52 -1.18 -0.33 10.25
CA ILE A 52 -0.65 0.57 11.28
C ILE A 52 0.07 -0.24 12.35
N GLY A 53 1.30 0.15 12.65
CA GLY A 53 2.15 -0.53 13.64
C GLY A 53 2.98 -1.68 13.07
N GLN A 54 2.78 -2.06 11.80
CA GLN A 54 3.52 -3.14 11.17
C GLN A 54 4.87 -2.66 10.61
N ASP A 55 5.82 -3.58 10.52
CA ASP A 55 7.12 -3.32 9.91
C ASP A 55 6.98 -3.43 8.38
N PRO A 56 7.22 -2.34 7.63
CA PRO A 56 7.08 -2.36 6.17
C PRO A 56 8.09 -3.24 5.44
N PHE A 57 9.16 -3.68 6.10
CA PHE A 57 10.14 -4.57 5.47
C PHE A 57 9.64 -6.01 5.32
N ARG A 58 8.60 -6.41 6.04
CA ARG A 58 8.04 -7.76 5.93
C ARG A 58 7.09 -7.87 4.74
N ILE A 59 7.58 -7.55 3.55
CA ILE A 59 6.76 -7.37 2.34
C ILE A 59 6.00 -8.63 1.96
N GLU A 60 6.66 -9.78 1.86
CA GLU A 60 6.00 -11.03 1.47
C GLU A 60 4.97 -11.47 2.50
N HIS A 61 5.26 -11.28 3.79
CA HIS A 61 4.32 -11.61 4.86
C HIS A 61 3.05 -10.78 4.73
N HIS A 62 3.17 -9.47 4.53
CA HIS A 62 2.02 -8.59 4.38
C HIS A 62 1.22 -8.91 3.13
N TRP A 63 1.90 -9.19 2.02
CA TRP A 63 1.23 -9.54 0.78
C TRP A 63 0.40 -10.81 0.97
N ASN A 64 0.98 -11.84 1.55
CA ASN A 64 0.29 -13.11 1.78
C ASN A 64 -0.88 -12.96 2.75
N TYR A 65 -0.69 -12.20 3.83
CA TYR A 65 -1.75 -11.98 4.81
C TYR A 65 -2.93 -11.24 4.17
N LEU A 66 -2.67 -10.15 3.46
CA LEU A 66 -3.71 -9.34 2.85
C LEU A 66 -4.42 -10.10 1.73
N TYR A 67 -3.68 -10.84 0.94
CA TYR A 67 -4.26 -11.65 -0.13
C TYR A 67 -5.22 -12.70 0.42
N ARG A 68 -4.85 -13.36 1.52
CA ARG A 68 -5.65 -14.44 2.10
C ARG A 68 -6.77 -13.96 3.00
N SER A 69 -6.67 -12.77 3.57
CA SER A 69 -7.67 -12.25 4.49
C SER A 69 -8.92 -11.71 3.80
N MET A 70 -8.87 -11.48 2.50
CA MET A 70 -9.99 -10.95 1.73
C MET A 70 -10.75 -12.11 1.08
N TYR A 71 -12.10 -12.12 1.28
CA TYR A 71 -12.92 -13.23 0.80
C TYR A 71 -13.10 -13.23 -0.71
N PHE A 72 -13.36 -12.09 -1.30
CA PHE A 72 -13.65 -12.00 -2.73
C PHE A 72 -12.51 -11.25 -3.41
N ARG A 73 -11.59 -12.01 -3.97
CA ARG A 73 -10.46 -11.43 -4.69
C ARG A 73 -10.92 -11.02 -6.09
N GLY A 74 -10.54 -9.86 -6.51
CA GLY A 74 -10.87 -9.33 -7.81
C GLY A 74 -10.04 -8.11 -8.11
N SER A 75 -10.35 -7.39 -9.20
CA SER A 75 -9.54 -6.26 -9.64
C SER A 75 -9.44 -5.16 -8.60
N VAL A 76 -10.51 -4.89 -7.86
CA VAL A 76 -10.51 -3.83 -6.85
C VAL A 76 -9.56 -4.17 -5.69
N ILE A 77 -9.69 -5.36 -5.13
CA ILE A 77 -8.84 -5.79 -4.01
C ILE A 77 -7.40 -5.95 -4.44
N MET A 78 -7.17 -6.57 -5.60
CA MET A 78 -5.82 -6.77 -6.11
C MET A 78 -5.14 -5.46 -6.49
N SER A 79 -5.88 -4.48 -7.01
CA SER A 79 -5.33 -3.15 -7.30
C SER A 79 -4.91 -2.43 -6.03
N ALA A 80 -5.72 -2.51 -4.97
CA ALA A 80 -5.37 -1.92 -3.68
C ALA A 80 -4.14 -2.60 -3.08
N LEU A 81 -4.09 -3.94 -3.11
CA LEU A 81 -2.95 -4.71 -2.61
C LEU A 81 -1.68 -4.39 -3.39
N SER A 82 -1.77 -4.28 -4.71
CA SER A 82 -0.64 -3.92 -5.56
C SER A 82 -0.07 -2.54 -5.20
N ALA A 83 -0.95 -1.56 -4.97
CA ALA A 83 -0.51 -0.21 -4.58
C ALA A 83 0.26 -0.24 -3.26
N ILE A 84 -0.22 -1.01 -2.29
CA ILE A 84 0.45 -1.16 -1.00
C ILE A 84 1.80 -1.86 -1.16
N ASP A 85 1.84 -2.91 -1.95
CA ASP A 85 3.09 -3.65 -2.20
C ASP A 85 4.16 -2.75 -2.84
N ILE A 86 3.77 -1.96 -3.83
CA ILE A 86 4.68 -0.98 -4.46
C ILE A 86 5.18 0.03 -3.44
N ALA A 87 4.30 0.52 -2.56
CA ALA A 87 4.68 1.46 -1.52
C ALA A 87 5.68 0.84 -0.53
N PHE A 88 5.54 -0.44 -0.19
CA PHE A 88 6.53 -1.15 0.64
C PHE A 88 7.90 -1.19 -0.02
N TRP A 89 7.95 -1.54 -1.31
CA TRP A 89 9.23 -1.56 -2.03
C TRP A 89 9.86 -0.18 -2.12
N ASP A 90 9.04 0.87 -2.27
CA ASP A 90 9.52 2.24 -2.27
C ASP A 90 10.13 2.62 -0.92
N ILE A 91 9.48 2.24 0.18
CA ILE A 91 10.01 2.45 1.54
C ILE A 91 11.35 1.73 1.70
N LYS A 92 11.42 0.47 1.29
CA LYS A 92 12.64 -0.32 1.40
C LYS A 92 13.78 0.29 0.62
N GLY A 93 13.53 0.73 -0.62
CA GLY A 93 14.53 1.40 -1.44
C GLY A 93 15.05 2.67 -0.80
N LYS A 94 14.16 3.50 -0.27
CA LYS A 94 14.54 4.75 0.41
C LYS A 94 15.33 4.49 1.67
N ALA A 95 14.93 3.51 2.48
CA ALA A 95 15.60 3.17 3.73
C ALA A 95 17.02 2.64 3.49
N LEU A 96 17.22 1.89 2.41
CA LEU A 96 18.52 1.32 2.06
C LEU A 96 19.35 2.22 1.15
N GLY A 97 18.77 3.32 0.65
CA GLY A 97 19.45 4.25 -0.25
C GLY A 97 19.71 3.68 -1.65
N VAL A 98 18.86 2.76 -2.11
CA VAL A 98 19.01 2.12 -3.43
C VAL A 98 17.70 2.21 -4.22
N PRO A 99 17.76 2.18 -5.57
CA PRO A 99 16.56 2.13 -6.40
C PRO A 99 15.81 0.80 -6.20
N VAL A 100 14.50 0.82 -6.48
CA VAL A 100 13.64 -0.35 -6.30
C VAL A 100 14.10 -1.56 -7.12
N TYR A 101 14.68 -1.31 -8.29
CA TYR A 101 15.12 -2.41 -9.16
C TYR A 101 16.39 -3.13 -8.67
N GLU A 102 17.00 -2.64 -7.61
CA GLU A 102 18.12 -3.31 -6.95
C GLU A 102 17.63 -4.05 -5.70
#